data_42cb308dfd821d40155eca0f1050f1c3
#
_entry.id   42cb308dfd821d40155eca0f1050f1c3
#
_cell.length_a   1.000
_cell.length_b   1.000
_cell.length_c   1.000
_cell.angle_alpha   90.00
_cell.angle_beta   90.00
_cell.angle_gamma   90.00
#
_symmetry.space_group_name_H-M   'P 1'
#
loop_
_entity.id
_entity.type
_entity.pdbx_description
1 polymer ?
#
loop_
_entity_poly.entity_id
_entity_poly.type
_entity_poly.pdbx_seq_one_letter_code
_entity_poly.pdbx_strand_id
1 'polypeptide(L)'
;MNINPESWKQDLPAFKEKTDAFYRGEVPKNEYKGFSGFYGSYAQKGGKASMLRLRMTAGRVTKEKMAFVAETIRKYNVNHLHFTTCQTIQLHDLQPEVLYPVMEKALSHNIVTMGGGGDFPRNVMCPPLSGVEQGEYFNVLPYAQVAGEYLMNFIKAEKMPRKLKVCFSNSPKNFTHATFRDLGFVANENGKFDVYSAGGLGNNYKMGVKVAENVEPDKILFYIKAMWLTFRTYGNYENRGKARTRYMQEALGGAENYVKAYNEKLQEVITSGEDLNIKPQPLEFNKKGNGTTAEGFRVIPQKQEGLYTVMWHPIGGQPNSDVFCKLNDYIQGVEGAELRLSPDESAYIINLTGDAAK
;
A
#
# COMPACT_ATOMS: atom_id res chain seq x y z
N MET A 1 -12.70 10.39 -7.31
CA MET A 1 -11.80 11.51 -6.95
C MET A 1 -10.39 11.09 -7.36
N ASN A 2 -9.90 11.56 -8.48
CA ASN A 2 -8.50 11.34 -8.83
C ASN A 2 -7.70 12.45 -8.15
N ILE A 3 -6.92 12.09 -7.13
CA ILE A 3 -5.93 13.02 -6.61
C ILE A 3 -4.91 13.22 -7.72
N ASN A 4 -4.84 14.46 -8.21
CA ASN A 4 -3.79 14.81 -9.15
C ASN A 4 -2.44 14.76 -8.41
N PRO A 5 -1.53 13.81 -8.71
CA PRO A 5 -0.24 13.71 -8.03
C PRO A 5 0.58 15.01 -8.13
N GLU A 6 0.42 15.75 -9.21
CA GLU A 6 1.07 17.06 -9.41
C GLU A 6 0.69 18.08 -8.31
N SER A 7 -0.49 17.94 -7.69
CA SER A 7 -0.88 18.84 -6.57
C SER A 7 0.05 18.73 -5.35
N TRP A 8 0.82 17.63 -5.25
CA TRP A 8 1.80 17.42 -4.18
C TRP A 8 3.16 18.07 -4.47
N LYS A 9 3.40 18.49 -5.72
CA LYS A 9 4.66 19.11 -6.13
C LYS A 9 4.96 20.41 -5.36
N GLN A 10 3.92 21.16 -5.04
CA GLN A 10 4.04 22.41 -4.27
C GLN A 10 4.64 22.24 -2.87
N ASP A 11 4.61 21.03 -2.31
CA ASP A 11 5.15 20.74 -0.96
C ASP A 11 6.66 20.40 -1.01
N LEU A 12 7.19 20.03 -2.16
CA LEU A 12 8.57 19.54 -2.30
C LEU A 12 9.65 20.61 -2.04
N PRO A 13 9.50 21.89 -2.39
CA PRO A 13 10.51 22.90 -2.05
C PRO A 13 10.80 22.99 -0.56
N ALA A 14 9.75 22.96 0.30
CA ALA A 14 9.92 22.97 1.75
C ALA A 14 10.65 21.71 2.27
N PHE A 15 10.42 20.54 1.64
CA PHE A 15 11.16 19.34 1.95
C PHE A 15 12.65 19.49 1.60
N LYS A 16 12.97 20.04 0.42
CA LYS A 16 14.34 20.24 -0.02
C LYS A 16 15.09 21.17 0.93
N GLU A 17 14.54 22.32 1.23
CA GLU A 17 15.14 23.33 2.12
C GLU A 17 15.47 22.72 3.51
N LYS A 18 14.49 22.04 4.14
CA LYS A 18 14.69 21.45 5.46
C LYS A 18 15.63 20.26 5.43
N THR A 19 15.67 19.50 4.34
CA THR A 19 16.61 18.41 4.14
C THR A 19 18.04 18.95 4.03
N ASP A 20 18.25 19.96 3.21
CA ASP A 20 19.56 20.62 3.06
C ASP A 20 20.05 21.18 4.40
N ALA A 21 19.18 21.86 5.16
CA ALA A 21 19.50 22.38 6.49
C ALA A 21 19.85 21.26 7.49
N PHE A 22 19.12 20.14 7.46
CA PHE A 22 19.44 18.99 8.31
C PHE A 22 20.82 18.41 8.02
N TYR A 23 21.18 18.25 6.76
CA TYR A 23 22.48 17.68 6.39
C TYR A 23 23.65 18.66 6.61
N ARG A 24 23.38 19.97 6.73
CA ARG A 24 24.34 20.96 7.23
C ARG A 24 24.44 20.99 8.76
N GLY A 25 23.62 20.22 9.48
CA GLY A 25 23.62 20.16 10.95
C GLY A 25 22.81 21.26 11.64
N GLU A 26 22.00 22.00 10.90
CA GLU A 26 21.19 23.14 11.40
C GLU A 26 19.86 22.69 12.03
N VAL A 27 19.39 21.48 11.72
CA VAL A 27 18.12 20.93 12.20
C VAL A 27 18.35 19.69 13.05
N PRO A 28 17.78 19.61 14.29
CA PRO A 28 17.92 18.44 15.14
C PRO A 28 17.30 17.17 14.52
N LYS A 29 17.94 16.02 14.75
CA LYS A 29 17.53 14.72 14.17
C LYS A 29 16.07 14.36 14.45
N ASN A 30 15.58 14.60 15.67
CA ASN A 30 14.19 14.26 16.05
C ASN A 30 13.18 15.15 15.34
N GLU A 31 13.50 16.42 15.16
CA GLU A 31 12.68 17.37 14.40
C GLU A 31 12.61 16.96 12.94
N TYR A 32 13.77 16.73 12.32
CA TYR A 32 13.86 16.29 10.93
C TYR A 32 13.11 14.98 10.70
N LYS A 33 13.24 13.99 11.61
CA LYS A 33 12.51 12.72 11.54
C LYS A 33 10.99 12.90 11.53
N GLY A 34 10.47 13.78 12.36
CA GLY A 34 9.03 14.12 12.40
C GLY A 34 8.56 14.72 11.09
N PHE A 35 9.31 15.65 10.54
CA PHE A 35 9.05 16.34 9.29
C PHE A 35 9.21 15.43 8.07
N SER A 36 10.37 14.80 7.89
CA SER A 36 10.68 13.99 6.70
C SER A 36 9.79 12.75 6.58
N GLY A 37 9.27 12.24 7.71
CA GLY A 37 8.31 11.14 7.72
C GLY A 37 7.04 11.41 6.94
N PHE A 38 6.56 12.67 6.93
CA PHE A 38 5.43 13.08 6.08
C PHE A 38 5.75 12.83 4.59
N TYR A 39 6.95 13.14 4.17
CA TYR A 39 7.40 12.97 2.78
C TYR A 39 7.80 11.53 2.43
N GLY A 40 7.70 10.60 3.39
CA GLY A 40 8.09 9.19 3.19
C GLY A 40 9.60 8.96 3.22
N SER A 41 10.37 9.93 3.71
CA SER A 41 11.83 9.87 3.80
C SER A 41 12.30 9.83 5.26
N TYR A 42 13.41 9.13 5.49
CA TYR A 42 14.07 9.09 6.78
C TYR A 42 15.59 9.06 6.61
N ALA A 43 16.31 9.90 7.35
CA ALA A 43 17.75 9.79 7.47
C ALA A 43 18.13 8.45 8.11
N GLN A 44 19.09 7.76 7.52
CA GLN A 44 19.59 6.47 7.97
C GLN A 44 20.64 6.62 9.10
N LYS A 45 21.02 5.49 9.71
CA LYS A 45 22.08 5.49 10.72
C LYS A 45 23.39 6.03 10.09
N GLY A 46 24.09 6.87 10.84
CA GLY A 46 25.31 7.54 10.35
C GLY A 46 25.06 8.92 9.74
N GLY A 47 23.81 9.31 9.44
CA GLY A 47 23.45 10.67 9.05
C GLY A 47 24.01 11.14 7.69
N LYS A 48 24.45 10.22 6.83
CA LYS A 48 25.05 10.55 5.52
C LYS A 48 24.11 10.29 4.34
N ALA A 49 23.10 9.45 4.53
CA ALA A 49 22.16 9.04 3.50
C ALA A 49 20.73 8.93 4.04
N SER A 50 19.77 8.88 3.15
CA SER A 50 18.36 8.73 3.45
C SER A 50 17.75 7.52 2.75
N MET A 51 16.64 7.03 3.32
CA MET A 51 15.69 6.13 2.69
C MET A 51 14.52 6.91 2.15
N LEU A 52 14.04 6.56 0.96
CA LEU A 52 12.81 7.08 0.37
C LEU A 52 11.83 5.93 0.09
N ARG A 53 10.56 6.12 0.44
CA ARG A 53 9.49 5.14 0.22
C ARG A 53 8.56 5.58 -0.90
N LEU A 54 8.48 4.75 -1.92
CA LEU A 54 7.60 4.91 -3.07
C LEU A 54 6.29 4.15 -2.80
N ARG A 55 5.15 4.84 -2.76
CA ARG A 55 3.84 4.21 -2.57
C ARG A 55 3.42 3.56 -3.88
N MET A 56 3.13 2.28 -3.83
CA MET A 56 2.58 1.50 -4.93
C MET A 56 1.16 1.10 -4.56
N THR A 57 0.19 1.93 -4.92
CA THR A 57 -1.21 1.74 -4.51
C THR A 57 -1.69 0.34 -4.83
N ALA A 58 -2.23 -0.35 -3.82
CA ALA A 58 -2.66 -1.75 -3.90
C ALA A 58 -1.53 -2.74 -4.30
N GLY A 59 -0.26 -2.36 -4.12
CA GLY A 59 0.89 -3.18 -4.50
C GLY A 59 1.12 -3.26 -6.01
N ARG A 60 0.36 -2.52 -6.82
CA ARG A 60 0.45 -2.57 -8.28
C ARG A 60 1.61 -1.72 -8.80
N VAL A 61 2.53 -2.37 -9.50
CA VAL A 61 3.67 -1.72 -10.16
C VAL A 61 3.52 -1.95 -11.68
N THR A 62 2.91 -0.97 -12.36
CA THR A 62 2.76 -1.00 -13.82
C THR A 62 4.12 -0.92 -14.51
N LYS A 63 4.18 -1.20 -15.80
CA LYS A 63 5.42 -1.09 -16.59
C LYS A 63 6.07 0.29 -16.47
N GLU A 64 5.26 1.35 -16.51
CA GLU A 64 5.75 2.74 -16.40
C GLU A 64 6.36 3.01 -15.02
N LYS A 65 5.71 2.51 -13.95
CA LYS A 65 6.24 2.63 -12.59
C LYS A 65 7.52 1.83 -12.40
N MET A 66 7.57 0.63 -12.98
CA MET A 66 8.76 -0.21 -12.92
C MET A 66 9.93 0.41 -13.69
N ALA A 67 9.66 0.95 -14.88
CA ALA A 67 10.65 1.67 -15.69
C ALA A 67 11.22 2.88 -14.93
N PHE A 68 10.36 3.68 -14.28
CA PHE A 68 10.80 4.79 -13.42
C PHE A 68 11.75 4.33 -12.30
N VAL A 69 11.42 3.24 -11.61
CA VAL A 69 12.27 2.69 -10.54
C VAL A 69 13.61 2.20 -11.12
N ALA A 70 13.59 1.46 -12.23
CA ALA A 70 14.80 0.98 -12.90
C ALA A 70 15.70 2.12 -13.41
N GLU A 71 15.10 3.17 -13.98
CA GLU A 71 15.84 4.38 -14.39
C GLU A 71 16.47 5.08 -13.19
N THR A 72 15.73 5.20 -12.09
CA THR A 72 16.23 5.80 -10.83
C THR A 72 17.42 5.00 -10.29
N ILE A 73 17.33 3.65 -10.29
CA ILE A 73 18.41 2.76 -9.87
C ILE A 73 19.67 3.03 -10.71
N ARG A 74 19.55 3.03 -12.03
CA ARG A 74 20.68 3.23 -12.94
C ARG A 74 21.29 4.61 -12.83
N LYS A 75 20.44 5.65 -12.81
CA LYS A 75 20.89 7.04 -12.77
C LYS A 75 21.65 7.40 -11.49
N TYR A 76 21.20 6.88 -10.36
CA TYR A 76 21.73 7.24 -9.05
C TYR A 76 22.51 6.11 -8.37
N ASN A 77 22.78 5.03 -9.08
CA ASN A 77 23.50 3.85 -8.59
C ASN A 77 22.92 3.31 -7.27
N VAL A 78 21.59 3.11 -7.25
CA VAL A 78 20.90 2.61 -6.05
C VAL A 78 21.13 1.11 -5.89
N ASN A 79 21.89 0.70 -4.91
CA ASN A 79 22.27 -0.69 -4.69
C ASN A 79 21.40 -1.41 -3.66
N HIS A 80 20.58 -0.68 -2.90
CA HIS A 80 19.78 -1.24 -1.82
C HIS A 80 18.31 -0.87 -1.98
N LEU A 81 17.51 -1.86 -2.35
CA LEU A 81 16.06 -1.79 -2.45
C LEU A 81 15.40 -2.65 -1.37
N HIS A 82 14.18 -2.33 -0.99
CA HIS A 82 13.39 -3.17 -0.10
C HIS A 82 11.92 -3.15 -0.48
N PHE A 83 11.33 -4.32 -0.71
CA PHE A 83 9.90 -4.53 -0.77
C PHE A 83 9.34 -4.60 0.65
N THR A 84 8.25 -3.92 0.93
CA THR A 84 7.78 -3.81 2.31
C THR A 84 6.48 -4.57 2.54
N THR A 85 6.21 -4.94 3.79
CA THR A 85 4.94 -5.55 4.21
C THR A 85 3.69 -4.69 3.94
N CYS A 86 3.85 -3.43 3.53
CA CYS A 86 2.77 -2.57 3.05
C CYS A 86 2.77 -2.41 1.54
N GLN A 87 3.44 -3.30 0.82
CA GLN A 87 3.50 -3.32 -0.64
C GLN A 87 3.99 -1.98 -1.22
N THR A 88 5.07 -1.46 -0.68
CA THR A 88 5.78 -0.28 -1.19
C THR A 88 7.21 -0.65 -1.53
N ILE A 89 7.87 0.15 -2.36
CA ILE A 89 9.30 0.02 -2.64
C ILE A 89 10.05 1.08 -1.84
N GLN A 90 11.08 0.68 -1.11
CA GLN A 90 12.04 1.59 -0.51
C GLN A 90 13.32 1.61 -1.32
N LEU A 91 13.83 2.82 -1.53
CA LEU A 91 15.17 3.07 -2.02
C LEU A 91 16.01 3.53 -0.84
N HIS A 92 17.12 2.86 -0.60
CA HIS A 92 18.01 3.13 0.51
C HIS A 92 19.32 3.77 0.02
N ASP A 93 20.08 4.30 0.97
CA ASP A 93 21.41 4.88 0.78
C ASP A 93 21.46 6.04 -0.23
N LEU A 94 20.31 6.74 -0.38
CA LEU A 94 20.20 7.90 -1.26
C LEU A 94 20.93 9.10 -0.65
N GLN A 95 21.77 9.75 -1.46
CA GLN A 95 22.37 11.03 -1.08
C GLN A 95 21.30 12.11 -0.98
N PRO A 96 21.47 13.11 -0.10
CA PRO A 96 20.42 14.14 0.14
C PRO A 96 19.93 14.85 -1.10
N GLU A 97 20.85 15.18 -2.00
CA GLU A 97 20.57 15.88 -3.26
C GLU A 97 19.73 15.08 -4.26
N VAL A 98 19.68 13.74 -4.10
CA VAL A 98 18.92 12.83 -4.97
C VAL A 98 17.43 12.80 -4.58
N LEU A 99 17.09 13.08 -3.32
CA LEU A 99 15.73 12.91 -2.79
C LEU A 99 14.71 13.77 -3.54
N TYR A 100 14.97 15.07 -3.65
CA TYR A 100 14.05 16.00 -4.30
C TYR A 100 13.76 15.64 -5.77
N PRO A 101 14.78 15.46 -6.65
CA PRO A 101 14.52 15.13 -8.04
C PRO A 101 13.84 13.76 -8.24
N VAL A 102 14.11 12.78 -7.37
CA VAL A 102 13.40 11.50 -7.42
C VAL A 102 11.95 11.65 -7.02
N MET A 103 11.65 12.39 -5.95
CA MET A 103 10.28 12.67 -5.51
C MET A 103 9.49 13.42 -6.57
N GLU A 104 10.07 14.47 -7.16
CA GLU A 104 9.44 15.26 -8.21
C GLU A 104 9.11 14.40 -9.43
N LYS A 105 10.07 13.62 -9.91
CA LYS A 105 9.86 12.73 -11.05
C LYS A 105 8.88 11.59 -10.74
N ALA A 106 8.85 11.08 -9.51
CA ALA A 106 7.90 10.06 -9.08
C ALA A 106 6.43 10.51 -9.28
N LEU A 107 6.13 11.78 -9.00
CA LEU A 107 4.78 12.33 -9.17
C LEU A 107 4.29 12.25 -10.62
N SER A 108 5.15 12.48 -11.61
CA SER A 108 4.79 12.35 -13.04
C SER A 108 4.51 10.89 -13.47
N HIS A 109 4.90 9.91 -12.64
CA HIS A 109 4.59 8.48 -12.82
C HIS A 109 3.47 7.99 -11.88
N ASN A 110 2.66 8.90 -11.33
CA ASN A 110 1.62 8.58 -10.36
C ASN A 110 2.15 7.81 -9.12
N ILE A 111 3.34 8.16 -8.67
CA ILE A 111 3.96 7.63 -7.46
C ILE A 111 4.09 8.76 -6.45
N VAL A 112 3.34 8.68 -5.36
CA VAL A 112 3.41 9.62 -4.26
C VAL A 112 4.25 9.04 -3.14
N THR A 113 5.10 9.85 -2.52
CA THR A 113 5.90 9.45 -1.36
C THR A 113 5.29 9.93 -0.04
N MET A 114 4.51 11.02 -0.09
CA MET A 114 3.86 11.62 1.08
C MET A 114 2.95 10.61 1.80
N GLY A 115 2.92 10.70 3.13
CA GLY A 115 2.25 9.72 3.98
C GLY A 115 2.93 8.34 4.02
N GLY A 116 4.05 8.15 3.33
CA GLY A 116 4.83 6.92 3.37
C GLY A 116 5.46 6.62 4.74
N GLY A 117 5.71 7.64 5.54
CA GLY A 117 6.17 7.56 6.93
C GLY A 117 5.18 8.19 7.90
N GLY A 118 5.59 8.42 9.15
CA GLY A 118 4.78 9.14 10.15
C GLY A 118 3.47 8.47 10.55
N ASP A 119 2.57 9.26 11.09
CA ASP A 119 1.27 8.83 11.63
C ASP A 119 0.13 9.20 10.65
N PHE A 120 0.21 8.63 9.45
CA PHE A 120 -0.68 8.87 8.32
C PHE A 120 -1.29 7.56 7.81
N PRO A 121 -2.35 7.64 6.98
CA PRO A 121 -2.81 6.49 6.19
C PRO A 121 -1.68 5.95 5.32
N ARG A 122 -1.43 4.65 5.45
CA ARG A 122 -0.37 3.96 4.70
C ARG A 122 -0.89 3.47 3.36
N ASN A 123 0.00 2.93 2.56
CA ASN A 123 -0.40 2.27 1.32
C ASN A 123 -1.48 1.23 1.59
N VAL A 124 -2.53 1.19 0.77
CA VAL A 124 -3.57 0.15 0.83
C VAL A 124 -3.00 -1.15 0.27
N MET A 125 -3.27 -2.24 0.95
CA MET A 125 -2.79 -3.55 0.56
C MET A 125 -3.87 -4.35 -0.17
N CYS A 126 -3.46 -5.11 -1.17
CA CYS A 126 -4.30 -5.95 -1.99
C CYS A 126 -3.57 -7.29 -2.25
N PRO A 127 -4.27 -8.42 -2.37
CA PRO A 127 -3.64 -9.66 -2.79
C PRO A 127 -2.94 -9.48 -4.15
N PRO A 128 -1.69 -9.92 -4.31
CA PRO A 128 -0.93 -9.69 -5.54
C PRO A 128 -1.56 -10.37 -6.75
N LEU A 129 -2.31 -11.44 -6.53
CA LEU A 129 -2.96 -12.20 -7.58
C LEU A 129 -4.42 -11.77 -7.84
N SER A 130 -4.92 -10.72 -7.19
CA SER A 130 -6.30 -10.26 -7.44
C SER A 130 -6.52 -9.90 -8.90
N GLY A 131 -7.56 -10.46 -9.50
CA GLY A 131 -7.88 -10.37 -10.91
C GLY A 131 -7.32 -11.52 -11.78
N VAL A 132 -6.39 -12.32 -11.23
CA VAL A 132 -5.78 -13.46 -11.94
C VAL A 132 -5.76 -14.77 -11.14
N GLU A 133 -6.16 -14.74 -9.87
CA GLU A 133 -6.12 -15.90 -8.97
C GLU A 133 -7.24 -16.89 -9.27
N GLN A 134 -6.90 -18.18 -9.37
CA GLN A 134 -7.91 -19.23 -9.42
C GLN A 134 -8.62 -19.35 -8.06
N GLY A 135 -9.93 -19.36 -8.10
CA GLY A 135 -10.78 -19.49 -6.91
C GLY A 135 -10.89 -18.21 -6.06
N GLU A 136 -10.51 -17.05 -6.59
CA GLU A 136 -10.91 -15.78 -5.95
C GLU A 136 -12.41 -15.56 -6.06
N TYR A 137 -13.02 -14.94 -5.07
CA TYR A 137 -14.43 -14.61 -5.12
C TYR A 137 -14.71 -13.53 -6.17
N PHE A 138 -13.90 -12.47 -6.18
CA PHE A 138 -13.91 -11.45 -7.23
C PHE A 138 -12.64 -10.60 -7.18
N ASN A 139 -12.39 -9.85 -8.26
CA ASN A 139 -11.25 -8.94 -8.35
C ASN A 139 -11.43 -7.72 -7.44
N VAL A 140 -10.69 -7.67 -6.32
CA VAL A 140 -10.75 -6.58 -5.35
C VAL A 140 -9.78 -5.42 -5.65
N LEU A 141 -8.90 -5.57 -6.63
CA LEU A 141 -7.88 -4.58 -6.96
C LEU A 141 -8.45 -3.20 -7.32
N PRO A 142 -9.51 -3.06 -8.14
CA PRO A 142 -10.11 -1.76 -8.44
C PRO A 142 -10.58 -1.01 -7.18
N TYR A 143 -11.16 -1.75 -6.24
CA TYR A 143 -11.63 -1.20 -4.95
C TYR A 143 -10.45 -0.76 -4.06
N ALA A 144 -9.41 -1.57 -4.00
CA ALA A 144 -8.19 -1.23 -3.25
C ALA A 144 -7.48 0.01 -3.81
N GLN A 145 -7.51 0.22 -5.13
CA GLN A 145 -6.96 1.42 -5.77
C GLN A 145 -7.76 2.67 -5.39
N VAL A 146 -9.09 2.63 -5.52
CA VAL A 146 -9.96 3.75 -5.11
C VAL A 146 -9.82 4.06 -3.62
N ALA A 147 -9.76 3.03 -2.77
CA ALA A 147 -9.51 3.20 -1.34
C ALA A 147 -8.17 3.90 -1.06
N GLY A 148 -7.13 3.55 -1.81
CA GLY A 148 -5.80 4.17 -1.71
C GLY A 148 -5.81 5.64 -2.10
N GLU A 149 -6.50 5.98 -3.18
CA GLU A 149 -6.69 7.36 -3.64
C GLU A 149 -7.49 8.19 -2.62
N TYR A 150 -8.59 7.62 -2.12
CA TYR A 150 -9.43 8.29 -1.12
C TYR A 150 -8.65 8.61 0.17
N LEU A 151 -7.84 7.67 0.65
CA LEU A 151 -7.03 7.83 1.86
C LEU A 151 -5.95 8.92 1.73
N MET A 152 -5.56 9.29 0.51
CA MET A 152 -4.63 10.41 0.31
C MET A 152 -5.23 11.75 0.78
N ASN A 153 -6.55 11.92 0.75
CA ASN A 153 -7.22 13.13 1.25
C ASN A 153 -6.96 13.37 2.74
N PHE A 154 -6.69 12.31 3.51
CA PHE A 154 -6.47 12.41 4.97
C PHE A 154 -5.01 12.66 5.35
N ILE A 155 -4.07 12.69 4.39
CA ILE A 155 -2.64 12.90 4.69
C ILE A 155 -2.37 14.35 5.13
N LYS A 156 -3.09 15.33 4.55
CA LYS A 156 -3.02 16.74 4.95
C LYS A 156 -4.13 17.15 5.93
N ALA A 157 -4.97 16.20 6.32
CA ALA A 157 -6.04 16.42 7.28
C ALA A 157 -5.51 16.44 8.72
N GLU A 158 -6.43 16.41 9.67
CA GLU A 158 -6.09 16.43 11.08
C GLU A 158 -5.23 15.25 11.52
N LYS A 159 -4.39 15.49 12.52
CA LYS A 159 -3.48 14.52 13.11
C LYS A 159 -4.20 13.25 13.56
N MET A 160 -3.61 12.11 13.27
CA MET A 160 -4.01 10.80 13.78
C MET A 160 -3.12 10.34 14.94
N PRO A 161 -3.62 9.46 15.84
CA PRO A 161 -2.80 8.93 16.94
C PRO A 161 -1.59 8.14 16.43
N ARG A 162 -1.78 7.40 15.32
CA ARG A 162 -0.78 6.53 14.71
C ARG A 162 -1.12 6.24 13.25
N LYS A 163 -0.22 5.54 12.54
CA LYS A 163 -0.46 5.05 11.17
C LYS A 163 -1.72 4.18 11.07
N LEU A 164 -2.49 4.36 10.00
CA LEU A 164 -3.65 3.57 9.64
C LEU A 164 -3.31 2.67 8.44
N LYS A 165 -3.61 1.38 8.54
CA LYS A 165 -3.38 0.37 7.49
C LYS A 165 -4.71 -0.24 7.07
N VAL A 166 -5.05 -0.08 5.80
CA VAL A 166 -6.25 -0.65 5.17
C VAL A 166 -5.82 -1.74 4.20
N CYS A 167 -6.55 -2.84 4.15
CA CYS A 167 -6.28 -3.90 3.19
C CYS A 167 -7.53 -4.66 2.75
N PHE A 168 -7.38 -5.36 1.63
CA PHE A 168 -8.38 -6.18 1.00
C PHE A 168 -7.92 -7.63 0.94
N SER A 169 -8.88 -8.56 0.98
CA SER A 169 -8.70 -9.97 0.67
C SER A 169 -9.71 -10.37 -0.39
N ASN A 170 -9.28 -11.15 -1.39
CA ASN A 170 -10.10 -11.56 -2.54
C ASN A 170 -10.61 -13.00 -2.43
N SER A 171 -10.14 -13.76 -1.45
CA SER A 171 -10.39 -15.19 -1.36
C SER A 171 -10.33 -15.68 0.10
N PRO A 172 -10.76 -16.94 0.38
CA PRO A 172 -10.66 -17.54 1.72
C PRO A 172 -9.24 -17.63 2.27
N LYS A 173 -8.22 -17.55 1.40
CA LYS A 173 -6.80 -17.60 1.81
C LYS A 173 -6.40 -16.43 2.69
N ASN A 174 -7.13 -15.31 2.64
CA ASN A 174 -6.85 -14.10 3.43
C ASN A 174 -5.38 -13.68 3.38
N PHE A 175 -4.79 -13.69 2.19
CA PHE A 175 -3.36 -13.54 1.97
C PHE A 175 -2.77 -12.25 2.54
N THR A 176 -3.54 -11.16 2.52
CA THR A 176 -3.14 -9.87 3.10
C THR A 176 -3.34 -9.79 4.61
N HIS A 177 -3.89 -10.85 5.23
CA HIS A 177 -4.26 -10.89 6.63
C HIS A 177 -5.25 -9.76 7.02
N ALA A 178 -6.28 -9.56 6.20
CA ALA A 178 -7.28 -8.48 6.37
C ALA A 178 -7.95 -8.52 7.75
N THR A 179 -8.15 -9.72 8.31
CA THR A 179 -8.72 -9.93 9.64
C THR A 179 -7.83 -9.46 10.81
N PHE A 180 -6.56 -9.11 10.55
CA PHE A 180 -5.60 -8.61 11.56
C PHE A 180 -5.12 -7.18 11.31
N ARG A 181 -5.76 -6.44 10.43
CA ARG A 181 -5.34 -5.07 10.10
C ARG A 181 -6.13 -4.03 10.87
N ASP A 182 -5.72 -2.77 10.74
CA ASP A 182 -6.46 -1.66 11.33
C ASP A 182 -7.88 -1.59 10.74
N LEU A 183 -8.02 -1.81 9.44
CA LEU A 183 -9.27 -2.04 8.71
C LEU A 183 -9.02 -3.05 7.59
N GLY A 184 -9.85 -4.07 7.49
CA GLY A 184 -9.77 -5.12 6.48
C GLY A 184 -11.12 -5.41 5.83
N PHE A 185 -11.11 -5.49 4.50
CA PHE A 185 -12.24 -5.88 3.68
C PHE A 185 -11.99 -7.29 3.16
N VAL A 186 -12.77 -8.25 3.60
CA VAL A 186 -12.65 -9.66 3.21
C VAL A 186 -13.77 -10.00 2.24
N ALA A 187 -13.42 -10.26 0.98
CA ALA A 187 -14.39 -10.70 -0.01
C ALA A 187 -15.03 -12.03 0.42
N ASN A 188 -16.30 -12.18 0.16
CA ASN A 188 -17.08 -13.39 0.43
C ASN A 188 -17.75 -13.92 -0.83
N GLU A 189 -18.34 -15.11 -0.73
CA GLU A 189 -19.01 -15.82 -1.84
C GLU A 189 -20.21 -15.09 -2.44
N ASN A 190 -20.77 -14.14 -1.71
CA ASN A 190 -21.90 -13.32 -2.16
C ASN A 190 -21.45 -12.13 -3.05
N GLY A 191 -20.16 -12.03 -3.38
CA GLY A 191 -19.62 -10.90 -4.13
C GLY A 191 -19.52 -9.60 -3.31
N LYS A 192 -19.54 -9.70 -1.98
CA LYS A 192 -19.56 -8.59 -1.02
C LYS A 192 -18.36 -8.67 -0.09
N PHE A 193 -18.25 -7.70 0.84
CA PHE A 193 -17.21 -7.68 1.84
C PHE A 193 -17.74 -7.90 3.26
N ASP A 194 -17.04 -8.73 4.02
CA ASP A 194 -17.07 -8.69 5.47
C ASP A 194 -15.98 -7.72 5.95
N VAL A 195 -16.31 -6.86 6.90
CA VAL A 195 -15.40 -5.78 7.35
C VAL A 195 -14.91 -6.04 8.76
N TYR A 196 -13.58 -6.09 8.91
CA TYR A 196 -12.89 -6.26 10.18
C TYR A 196 -12.13 -5.00 10.55
N SER A 197 -12.11 -4.65 11.83
CA SER A 197 -11.50 -3.42 12.31
C SER A 197 -10.74 -3.61 13.63
N ALA A 198 -9.80 -2.71 13.91
CA ALA A 198 -9.00 -2.67 15.13
C ALA A 198 -8.19 -3.94 15.41
N GLY A 199 -7.69 -4.61 14.37
CA GLY A 199 -6.72 -5.69 14.49
C GLY A 199 -5.27 -5.21 14.43
N GLY A 200 -4.34 -6.12 14.63
CA GLY A 200 -2.92 -5.84 14.41
C GLY A 200 -1.98 -6.95 14.88
N LEU A 201 -0.85 -7.05 14.20
CA LEU A 201 0.28 -7.91 14.56
C LEU A 201 1.36 -7.09 15.30
N GLY A 202 2.35 -7.77 15.82
CA GLY A 202 3.44 -7.21 16.61
C GLY A 202 3.29 -7.55 18.09
N ASN A 203 4.02 -6.88 18.96
CA ASN A 203 3.86 -7.05 20.41
C ASN A 203 2.41 -6.78 20.78
N ASN A 204 1.75 -7.66 21.54
CA ASN A 204 0.31 -7.60 21.85
C ASN A 204 -0.54 -7.66 20.57
N TYR A 205 -0.40 -8.74 19.81
CA TYR A 205 -1.24 -9.00 18.64
C TYR A 205 -2.72 -9.14 19.03
N LYS A 206 -3.61 -8.74 18.12
CA LYS A 206 -5.06 -8.85 18.33
C LYS A 206 -5.78 -9.06 17.00
N MET A 207 -6.76 -9.96 17.01
CA MET A 207 -7.69 -10.10 15.90
C MET A 207 -8.51 -8.82 15.73
N GLY A 208 -8.82 -8.50 14.50
CA GLY A 208 -9.83 -7.49 14.20
C GLY A 208 -11.21 -7.97 14.64
N VAL A 209 -12.05 -7.04 15.00
CA VAL A 209 -13.46 -7.30 15.29
C VAL A 209 -14.26 -7.15 14.01
N LYS A 210 -15.17 -8.08 13.72
CA LYS A 210 -16.09 -7.94 12.60
C LYS A 210 -17.09 -6.82 12.90
N VAL A 211 -17.05 -5.73 12.16
CA VAL A 211 -17.91 -4.55 12.33
C VAL A 211 -19.07 -4.50 11.34
N ALA A 212 -18.99 -5.25 10.25
CA ALA A 212 -20.06 -5.41 9.27
C ALA A 212 -19.91 -6.70 8.47
N GLU A 213 -21.02 -7.18 7.91
CA GLU A 213 -21.11 -8.33 7.03
C GLU A 213 -21.83 -7.95 5.73
N ASN A 214 -21.49 -8.63 4.64
CA ASN A 214 -22.16 -8.49 3.34
C ASN A 214 -22.27 -7.03 2.85
N VAL A 215 -21.20 -6.26 3.05
CA VAL A 215 -21.11 -4.87 2.59
C VAL A 215 -20.96 -4.84 1.07
N GLU A 216 -21.82 -4.08 0.41
CA GLU A 216 -21.72 -3.85 -1.04
C GLU A 216 -20.38 -3.18 -1.39
N PRO A 217 -19.68 -3.65 -2.43
CA PRO A 217 -18.36 -3.14 -2.77
C PRO A 217 -18.32 -1.65 -3.10
N ASP A 218 -19.43 -1.07 -3.57
CA ASP A 218 -19.54 0.36 -3.84
C ASP A 218 -19.61 1.23 -2.58
N LYS A 219 -19.77 0.64 -1.39
CA LYS A 219 -19.91 1.34 -0.09
C LYS A 219 -18.64 1.40 0.74
N ILE A 220 -17.53 0.85 0.29
CA ILE A 220 -16.30 0.72 1.11
C ILE A 220 -15.79 2.04 1.67
N LEU A 221 -16.00 3.18 0.99
CA LEU A 221 -15.49 4.47 1.46
C LEU A 221 -16.23 4.97 2.71
N PHE A 222 -17.49 4.62 2.90
CA PHE A 222 -18.22 4.91 4.15
C PHE A 222 -17.52 4.25 5.35
N TYR A 223 -17.10 3.00 5.22
CA TYR A 223 -16.40 2.26 6.26
C TYR A 223 -14.98 2.77 6.48
N ILE A 224 -14.28 3.18 5.43
CA ILE A 224 -12.94 3.78 5.54
C ILE A 224 -13.02 5.10 6.31
N LYS A 225 -13.99 5.96 5.99
CA LYS A 225 -14.20 7.23 6.69
C LYS A 225 -14.62 7.01 8.13
N ALA A 226 -15.53 6.06 8.39
CA ALA A 226 -15.93 5.67 9.73
C ALA A 226 -14.73 5.20 10.56
N MET A 227 -13.84 4.38 9.99
CA MET A 227 -12.61 3.95 10.66
C MET A 227 -11.69 5.13 11.00
N TRP A 228 -11.52 6.06 10.07
CA TRP A 228 -10.70 7.25 10.29
C TRP A 228 -11.26 8.10 11.45
N LEU A 229 -12.58 8.34 11.47
CA LEU A 229 -13.26 9.06 12.56
C LEU A 229 -13.14 8.31 13.89
N THR A 230 -13.39 7.00 13.90
CA THR A 230 -13.27 6.15 15.09
C THR A 230 -11.86 6.24 15.67
N PHE A 231 -10.85 6.12 14.81
CA PHE A 231 -9.46 6.16 15.26
C PHE A 231 -9.05 7.53 15.79
N ARG A 232 -9.55 8.62 15.19
CA ARG A 232 -9.30 9.97 15.69
C ARG A 232 -10.00 10.25 17.00
N THR A 233 -11.21 9.75 17.19
CA THR A 233 -12.02 9.98 18.39
C THR A 233 -11.54 9.17 19.59
N TYR A 234 -11.23 7.90 19.40
CA TYR A 234 -10.96 6.95 20.49
C TYR A 234 -9.51 6.47 20.56
N GLY A 235 -8.66 6.84 19.61
CA GLY A 235 -7.25 6.47 19.60
C GLY A 235 -6.43 7.23 20.66
N ASN A 236 -5.36 6.62 21.12
CA ASN A 236 -4.50 7.18 22.16
C ASN A 236 -3.43 8.09 21.56
N TYR A 237 -3.48 9.38 21.86
CA TYR A 237 -2.52 10.40 21.42
C TYR A 237 -1.34 10.57 22.39
N GLU A 238 -1.53 10.18 23.65
CA GLU A 238 -0.55 10.42 24.72
C GLU A 238 0.49 9.31 24.82
N ASN A 239 0.04 8.05 24.81
CA ASN A 239 0.92 6.90 24.92
C ASN A 239 1.19 6.25 23.54
N ARG A 240 2.33 6.58 22.94
CA ARG A 240 2.71 6.05 21.64
C ARG A 240 2.82 4.51 21.60
N GLY A 241 3.12 3.86 22.69
CA GLY A 241 3.15 2.40 22.82
C GLY A 241 1.77 1.75 22.71
N LYS A 242 0.72 2.50 23.08
CA LYS A 242 -0.70 2.07 23.01
C LYS A 242 -1.51 2.83 21.94
N ALA A 243 -0.87 3.50 21.00
CA ALA A 243 -1.52 4.35 20.00
C ALA A 243 -2.03 3.60 18.75
N ARG A 244 -1.80 2.29 18.62
CA ARG A 244 -2.32 1.50 17.49
C ARG A 244 -3.80 1.17 17.69
N THR A 245 -4.52 1.02 16.59
CA THR A 245 -5.97 0.77 16.55
C THR A 245 -6.43 -0.39 17.42
N ARG A 246 -5.66 -1.47 17.51
CA ARG A 246 -5.99 -2.66 18.32
C ARG A 246 -6.18 -2.36 19.82
N TYR A 247 -5.57 -1.32 20.32
CA TYR A 247 -5.72 -0.93 21.73
C TYR A 247 -7.07 -0.24 22.02
N MET A 248 -7.80 0.23 20.99
CA MET A 248 -9.13 0.79 21.16
C MET A 248 -10.15 -0.24 21.67
N GLN A 249 -10.00 -1.53 21.29
CA GLN A 249 -10.88 -2.57 21.81
C GLN A 249 -10.82 -2.63 23.34
N GLU A 250 -9.62 -2.53 23.90
CA GLU A 250 -9.38 -2.58 25.35
C GLU A 250 -9.80 -1.27 26.03
N ALA A 251 -9.47 -0.15 25.42
CA ALA A 251 -9.80 1.18 25.94
C ALA A 251 -11.31 1.45 26.02
N LEU A 252 -12.10 0.84 25.13
CA LEU A 252 -13.56 0.93 25.10
C LEU A 252 -14.25 -0.17 25.93
N GLY A 253 -13.48 -1.03 26.61
CA GLY A 253 -14.04 -2.06 27.49
C GLY A 253 -14.46 -3.35 26.76
N GLY A 254 -13.93 -3.61 25.57
CA GLY A 254 -14.14 -4.87 24.85
C GLY A 254 -14.60 -4.70 23.40
N ALA A 255 -14.68 -5.84 22.72
CA ALA A 255 -15.02 -5.90 21.31
C ALA A 255 -16.42 -5.36 20.99
N GLU A 256 -17.42 -5.70 21.80
CA GLU A 256 -18.80 -5.25 21.60
C GLU A 256 -18.94 -3.73 21.69
N ASN A 257 -18.32 -3.11 22.68
CA ASN A 257 -18.31 -1.66 22.83
C ASN A 257 -17.55 -0.99 21.68
N TYR A 258 -16.46 -1.61 21.19
CA TYR A 258 -15.77 -1.12 20.01
C TYR A 258 -16.67 -1.14 18.76
N VAL A 259 -17.39 -2.24 18.53
CA VAL A 259 -18.34 -2.35 17.40
C VAL A 259 -19.40 -1.26 17.48
N LYS A 260 -19.96 -1.01 18.70
CA LYS A 260 -20.93 0.05 18.91
C LYS A 260 -20.35 1.43 18.56
N ALA A 261 -19.19 1.76 19.08
CA ALA A 261 -18.50 3.03 18.82
C ALA A 261 -18.17 3.22 17.33
N TYR A 262 -17.73 2.15 16.66
CA TYR A 262 -17.47 2.16 15.21
C TYR A 262 -18.77 2.41 14.41
N ASN A 263 -19.85 1.73 14.76
CA ASN A 263 -21.14 1.88 14.07
C ASN A 263 -21.79 3.24 14.32
N GLU A 264 -21.59 3.86 15.49
CA GLU A 264 -21.97 5.24 15.72
C GLU A 264 -21.26 6.19 14.73
N LYS A 265 -19.95 6.02 14.54
CA LYS A 265 -19.20 6.79 13.53
C LYS A 265 -19.62 6.48 12.09
N LEU A 266 -19.97 5.25 11.80
CA LEU A 266 -20.52 4.89 10.49
C LEU A 266 -21.86 5.60 10.24
N GLN A 267 -22.74 5.66 11.22
CA GLN A 267 -23.99 6.40 11.10
C GLN A 267 -23.77 7.91 10.92
N GLU A 268 -22.80 8.50 11.63
CA GLU A 268 -22.40 9.90 11.41
C GLU A 268 -22.01 10.14 9.95
N VAL A 269 -21.20 9.23 9.36
CA VAL A 269 -20.79 9.33 7.95
C VAL A 269 -21.99 9.20 7.01
N ILE A 270 -22.87 8.23 7.23
CA ILE A 270 -24.05 8.01 6.39
C ILE A 270 -24.99 9.22 6.43
N THR A 271 -25.21 9.77 7.61
CA THR A 271 -26.14 10.91 7.81
C THR A 271 -25.54 12.25 7.41
N SER A 272 -24.23 12.34 7.17
CA SER A 272 -23.57 13.57 6.72
C SER A 272 -24.00 14.02 5.31
N GLY A 273 -24.62 13.10 4.53
CA GLY A 273 -25.03 13.36 3.16
C GLY A 273 -23.88 13.40 2.13
N GLU A 274 -22.64 13.10 2.55
CA GLU A 274 -21.51 13.01 1.63
C GLU A 274 -21.69 11.78 0.71
N ASP A 275 -21.56 11.99 -0.61
CA ASP A 275 -21.60 10.88 -1.56
C ASP A 275 -20.24 10.16 -1.60
N LEU A 276 -20.19 9.03 -0.92
CA LEU A 276 -19.05 8.13 -0.86
C LEU A 276 -19.27 6.84 -1.64
N ASN A 277 -20.28 6.79 -2.50
CA ASN A 277 -20.48 5.68 -3.41
C ASN A 277 -19.40 5.67 -4.48
N ILE A 278 -18.93 4.48 -4.83
CA ILE A 278 -17.89 4.31 -5.85
C ILE A 278 -18.37 3.44 -7.00
N LYS A 279 -17.85 3.74 -8.18
CA LYS A 279 -17.94 2.88 -9.36
C LYS A 279 -16.56 2.76 -9.96
N PRO A 280 -15.69 1.90 -9.38
CA PRO A 280 -14.34 1.75 -9.90
C PRO A 280 -14.39 1.22 -11.33
N GLN A 281 -13.46 1.69 -12.17
CA GLN A 281 -13.33 1.15 -13.51
C GLN A 281 -12.93 -0.33 -13.41
N PRO A 282 -13.62 -1.24 -14.10
CA PRO A 282 -13.22 -2.64 -14.14
C PRO A 282 -11.78 -2.76 -14.65
N LEU A 283 -11.00 -3.60 -14.00
CA LEU A 283 -9.67 -3.97 -14.47
C LEU A 283 -9.73 -5.42 -14.94
N GLU A 284 -9.90 -5.58 -16.25
CA GLU A 284 -9.98 -6.89 -16.89
C GLU A 284 -8.64 -7.23 -17.56
N PHE A 285 -8.27 -8.50 -17.48
CA PHE A 285 -7.08 -9.05 -18.12
C PHE A 285 -7.55 -9.96 -19.27
N ASN A 286 -7.61 -9.40 -20.47
CA ASN A 286 -8.16 -10.08 -21.66
C ASN A 286 -7.08 -10.83 -22.47
N LYS A 287 -5.81 -10.80 -22.02
CA LYS A 287 -4.73 -11.56 -22.65
C LYS A 287 -5.03 -13.06 -22.59
N LYS A 288 -4.71 -13.76 -23.64
CA LYS A 288 -4.80 -15.23 -23.75
C LYS A 288 -3.40 -15.84 -23.81
N GLY A 289 -3.31 -17.07 -23.37
CA GLY A 289 -2.10 -17.89 -23.59
C GLY A 289 -1.85 -18.16 -25.06
N ASN A 290 -0.62 -18.49 -25.39
CA ASN A 290 -0.17 -18.79 -26.75
C ASN A 290 0.01 -20.31 -27.01
N GLY A 291 -0.55 -21.16 -26.15
CA GLY A 291 -0.44 -22.62 -26.22
C GLY A 291 0.82 -23.19 -25.59
N THR A 292 1.75 -22.35 -25.12
CA THR A 292 2.93 -22.81 -24.36
C THR A 292 2.58 -23.04 -22.89
N THR A 293 3.27 -23.98 -22.26
CA THR A 293 3.07 -24.32 -20.83
C THR A 293 4.34 -24.05 -20.03
N ALA A 294 4.16 -23.73 -18.75
CA ALA A 294 5.25 -23.63 -17.78
C ALA A 294 4.89 -24.38 -16.48
N GLU A 295 5.89 -25.00 -15.88
CA GLU A 295 5.80 -25.69 -14.60
C GLU A 295 7.00 -25.30 -13.74
N GLY A 296 6.83 -25.26 -12.43
CA GLY A 296 7.89 -24.97 -11.48
C GLY A 296 7.35 -24.52 -10.12
N PHE A 297 8.19 -24.59 -9.12
CA PHE A 297 7.82 -24.26 -7.73
C PHE A 297 7.28 -22.82 -7.56
N ARG A 298 7.72 -21.89 -8.41
CA ARG A 298 7.32 -20.47 -8.37
C ARG A 298 6.42 -20.05 -9.53
N VAL A 299 5.98 -21.01 -10.33
CA VAL A 299 5.08 -20.77 -11.47
C VAL A 299 3.66 -21.13 -11.03
N ILE A 300 2.75 -20.19 -11.14
CA ILE A 300 1.36 -20.30 -10.68
C ILE A 300 0.45 -20.13 -11.89
N PRO A 301 -0.36 -21.13 -12.26
CA PRO A 301 -1.37 -20.97 -13.30
C PRO A 301 -2.41 -19.91 -12.89
N GLN A 302 -2.76 -19.03 -13.82
CA GLN A 302 -3.81 -18.03 -13.62
C GLN A 302 -5.19 -18.58 -13.96
N LYS A 303 -6.26 -17.86 -13.60
CA LYS A 303 -7.61 -18.18 -14.07
C LYS A 303 -7.81 -17.94 -15.56
N GLN A 304 -7.00 -17.05 -16.16
CA GLN A 304 -6.92 -16.88 -17.60
C GLN A 304 -6.15 -18.05 -18.21
N GLU A 305 -6.80 -18.79 -19.11
CA GLU A 305 -6.24 -20.00 -19.71
C GLU A 305 -4.90 -19.75 -20.41
N GLY A 306 -3.93 -20.62 -20.12
CA GLY A 306 -2.58 -20.56 -20.70
C GLY A 306 -1.73 -19.38 -20.24
N LEU A 307 -2.14 -18.66 -19.19
CA LEU A 307 -1.34 -17.63 -18.54
C LEU A 307 -0.85 -18.07 -17.16
N TYR A 308 0.30 -17.53 -16.81
CA TYR A 308 1.04 -17.86 -15.59
C TYR A 308 1.50 -16.61 -14.87
N THR A 309 1.68 -16.78 -13.58
CA THR A 309 2.37 -15.83 -12.70
C THR A 309 3.66 -16.45 -12.20
N VAL A 310 4.73 -15.69 -12.15
CA VAL A 310 6.00 -16.09 -11.55
C VAL A 310 6.22 -15.33 -10.25
N MET A 311 6.45 -16.06 -9.15
CA MET A 311 6.77 -15.47 -7.85
C MET A 311 8.27 -15.20 -7.73
N TRP A 312 8.62 -13.98 -7.37
CA TRP A 312 9.97 -13.57 -7.01
C TRP A 312 10.03 -13.24 -5.52
N HIS A 313 10.76 -14.05 -4.77
CA HIS A 313 10.93 -13.87 -3.32
C HIS A 313 12.39 -13.53 -3.00
N PRO A 314 12.74 -12.24 -2.95
CA PRO A 314 14.08 -11.83 -2.56
C PRO A 314 14.31 -12.08 -1.07
N ILE A 315 15.53 -12.48 -0.70
CA ILE A 315 15.90 -12.73 0.71
C ILE A 315 15.71 -11.45 1.52
N GLY A 316 14.94 -11.54 2.61
CA GLY A 316 14.65 -10.40 3.49
C GLY A 316 13.94 -9.23 2.79
N GLY A 317 13.21 -9.51 1.70
CA GLY A 317 12.53 -8.46 0.93
C GLY A 317 13.47 -7.51 0.17
N GLN A 318 14.75 -7.86 0.04
CA GLN A 318 15.78 -7.01 -0.58
C GLN A 318 16.14 -7.51 -1.98
N PRO A 319 15.42 -7.05 -3.03
CA PRO A 319 15.76 -7.43 -4.38
C PRO A 319 17.11 -6.85 -4.80
N ASN A 320 17.88 -7.65 -5.52
CA ASN A 320 19.10 -7.16 -6.14
C ASN A 320 18.74 -6.14 -7.23
N SER A 321 19.41 -4.99 -7.24
CA SER A 321 19.13 -3.86 -8.15
C SER A 321 19.34 -4.22 -9.62
N ASP A 322 20.39 -4.97 -9.94
CA ASP A 322 20.66 -5.40 -11.33
C ASP A 322 19.59 -6.38 -11.81
N VAL A 323 19.17 -7.31 -10.93
CA VAL A 323 18.08 -8.25 -11.24
C VAL A 323 16.78 -7.50 -11.48
N PHE A 324 16.46 -6.50 -10.65
CA PHE A 324 15.27 -5.64 -10.83
C PHE A 324 15.31 -4.92 -12.19
N CYS A 325 16.45 -4.35 -12.55
CA CYS A 325 16.64 -3.67 -13.83
C CYS A 325 16.52 -4.62 -15.04
N LYS A 326 17.13 -5.80 -14.97
CA LYS A 326 17.02 -6.83 -16.04
C LYS A 326 15.59 -7.33 -16.19
N LEU A 327 14.90 -7.55 -15.06
CA LEU A 327 13.49 -7.95 -15.07
C LEU A 327 12.61 -6.85 -15.67
N ASN A 328 12.86 -5.57 -15.34
CA ASN A 328 12.18 -4.46 -16.00
C ASN A 328 12.36 -4.52 -17.52
N ASP A 329 13.60 -4.63 -17.99
CA ASP A 329 13.89 -4.64 -19.43
C ASP A 329 13.16 -5.80 -20.13
N TYR A 330 13.10 -6.96 -19.49
CA TYR A 330 12.41 -8.12 -20.03
C TYR A 330 10.89 -7.88 -20.11
N ILE A 331 10.25 -7.48 -19.03
CA ILE A 331 8.78 -7.36 -18.98
C ILE A 331 8.24 -6.18 -19.80
N GLN A 332 9.07 -5.16 -20.12
CA GLN A 332 8.65 -4.09 -21.05
C GLN A 332 8.20 -4.66 -22.40
N GLY A 333 8.86 -5.72 -22.90
CA GLY A 333 8.51 -6.41 -24.15
C GLY A 333 7.36 -7.43 -24.04
N VAL A 334 6.90 -7.77 -22.81
CA VAL A 334 5.84 -8.77 -22.60
C VAL A 334 4.49 -8.10 -22.48
N GLU A 335 3.60 -8.29 -23.43
CA GLU A 335 2.25 -7.71 -23.44
C GLU A 335 1.49 -8.02 -22.13
N GLY A 336 0.87 -7.01 -21.53
CA GLY A 336 0.02 -7.13 -20.35
C GLY A 336 0.74 -7.55 -19.06
N ALA A 337 2.06 -7.82 -19.10
CA ALA A 337 2.80 -8.15 -17.89
C ALA A 337 2.93 -6.94 -16.97
N GLU A 338 2.80 -7.18 -15.67
CA GLU A 338 3.09 -6.18 -14.64
C GLU A 338 3.60 -6.85 -13.36
N LEU A 339 4.26 -6.07 -12.51
CA LEU A 339 4.75 -6.52 -11.22
C LEU A 339 3.71 -6.20 -10.13
N ARG A 340 3.49 -7.14 -9.21
CA ARG A 340 2.62 -7.01 -8.05
C ARG A 340 3.43 -7.27 -6.78
N LEU A 341 3.48 -6.31 -5.89
CA LEU A 341 4.09 -6.48 -4.57
C LEU A 341 3.17 -7.24 -3.63
N SER A 342 3.75 -7.92 -2.65
CA SER A 342 3.03 -8.75 -1.70
C SER A 342 3.36 -8.35 -0.25
N PRO A 343 2.44 -8.58 0.72
CA PRO A 343 2.69 -8.28 2.14
C PRO A 343 3.75 -9.15 2.80
N ASP A 344 4.17 -10.25 2.18
CA ASP A 344 5.28 -11.10 2.61
C ASP A 344 6.64 -10.68 2.02
N GLU A 345 6.72 -9.44 1.48
CA GLU A 345 7.93 -8.86 0.91
C GLU A 345 8.40 -9.55 -0.38
N SER A 346 7.50 -10.29 -1.02
CA SER A 346 7.67 -10.88 -2.36
C SER A 346 7.13 -9.99 -3.45
N ALA A 347 7.39 -10.37 -4.69
CA ALA A 347 6.76 -9.81 -5.88
C ALA A 347 6.27 -10.91 -6.81
N TYR A 348 5.28 -10.59 -7.61
CA TYR A 348 4.66 -11.50 -8.57
C TYR A 348 4.61 -10.83 -9.93
N ILE A 349 5.10 -11.51 -10.95
CA ILE A 349 5.00 -11.08 -12.34
C ILE A 349 3.81 -11.80 -12.95
N ILE A 350 2.77 -11.08 -13.32
CA ILE A 350 1.53 -11.64 -13.84
C ILE A 350 1.44 -11.54 -15.37
N ASN A 351 0.50 -12.28 -15.95
CA ASN A 351 0.15 -12.30 -17.37
C ASN A 351 1.27 -12.78 -18.28
N LEU A 352 2.02 -13.78 -17.85
CA LEU A 352 3.06 -14.43 -18.65
C LEU A 352 2.47 -15.62 -19.42
N THR A 353 2.85 -15.78 -20.70
CA THR A 353 2.67 -17.04 -21.43
C THR A 353 3.64 -18.10 -20.91
N GLY A 354 3.44 -19.38 -21.25
CA GLY A 354 4.27 -20.44 -20.71
C GLY A 354 5.75 -20.30 -21.04
N ASP A 355 6.09 -19.86 -22.25
CA ASP A 355 7.46 -19.55 -22.66
C ASP A 355 8.05 -18.34 -21.92
N ALA A 356 7.25 -17.31 -21.68
CA ALA A 356 7.68 -16.13 -20.92
C ALA A 356 7.84 -16.39 -19.41
N ALA A 357 7.23 -17.43 -18.89
CA ALA A 357 7.29 -17.82 -17.48
C ALA A 357 8.46 -18.75 -17.13
N LYS A 358 9.15 -19.31 -18.13
CA LYS A 358 10.37 -20.15 -17.99
C LYS A 358 11.61 -19.31 -17.80
#